data_90562662a4e1ffbbff427bcaf1988029
#
_entry.id   90562662a4e1ffbbff427bcaf1988029
#
_cell.length_a   1.000
_cell.length_b   1.000
_cell.length_c   1.000
_cell.angle_alpha   90.00
_cell.angle_beta   90.00
_cell.angle_gamma   90.00
#
_symmetry.space_group_name_H-M   'P 1'
#
loop_
_entity.id
_entity.type
_entity.pdbx_description
1 polymer ?
#
loop_
_entity_poly.entity_id
_entity_poly.type
_entity_poly.pdbx_seq_one_letter_code
_entity_poly.pdbx_strand_id
1 'polypeptide(L)'
;MRVAIVGGPGIGKSTLVRQLGDLYHNGSYGEGEKGVWDPRVLEDIMLGENPVGVTAYFGALYDANYRDALDNDRPGKVIFFEGARITLEAHIAEYPDEYHADLRQALSIGDSWNPDRTIVLTSSTATIEKHIRLRNRPFEVAENMVRRFRLIDDEFRRLAAHYANTVVIDRDGLEFHERSGLLQIIQAAGLPMFKDVPYLRM
;
A
#
# COMPACT_ATOMS: atom_id res chain seq x y z
N MET A 1 -6.74 -12.28 11.06
CA MET A 1 -5.80 -12.24 9.92
C MET A 1 -5.62 -10.81 9.48
N ARG A 2 -4.39 -10.34 9.42
CA ARG A 2 -4.02 -8.96 9.06
C ARG A 2 -3.41 -8.96 7.66
N VAL A 3 -4.00 -8.19 6.77
CA VAL A 3 -3.63 -8.14 5.35
C VAL A 3 -3.15 -6.75 5.00
N ALA A 4 -1.86 -6.62 4.72
CA ALA A 4 -1.28 -5.37 4.22
C ALA A 4 -1.50 -5.27 2.71
N ILE A 5 -1.92 -4.10 2.23
CA ILE A 5 -2.02 -3.79 0.80
C ILE A 5 -1.02 -2.69 0.49
N VAL A 6 -0.11 -2.99 -0.42
CA VAL A 6 1.00 -2.13 -0.79
C VAL A 6 1.11 -1.99 -2.31
N GLY A 7 1.91 -1.05 -2.77
CA GLY A 7 2.12 -0.77 -4.19
C GLY A 7 2.37 0.71 -4.43
N GLY A 8 2.72 1.09 -5.62
CA GLY A 8 3.04 2.46 -6.00
C GLY A 8 1.88 3.44 -5.84
N PRO A 9 2.15 4.75 -5.90
CA PRO A 9 1.12 5.78 -5.92
C PRO A 9 0.16 5.59 -7.12
N GLY A 10 -1.12 5.92 -6.93
CA GLY A 10 -2.12 5.85 -8.01
C GLY A 10 -2.65 4.46 -8.35
N ILE A 11 -2.08 3.39 -7.79
CA ILE A 11 -2.42 2.02 -8.15
C ILE A 11 -3.77 1.52 -7.58
N GLY A 12 -4.37 2.26 -6.66
CA GLY A 12 -5.69 1.96 -6.12
C GLY A 12 -5.71 1.23 -4.77
N LYS A 13 -4.61 1.30 -3.99
CA LYS A 13 -4.52 0.70 -2.65
C LYS A 13 -5.70 1.05 -1.75
N SER A 14 -5.93 2.34 -1.51
CA SER A 14 -7.01 2.82 -0.62
C SER A 14 -8.39 2.36 -1.08
N THR A 15 -8.61 2.31 -2.40
CA THR A 15 -9.84 1.78 -2.97
C THR A 15 -9.99 0.31 -2.63
N LEU A 16 -8.95 -0.49 -2.84
CA LEU A 16 -8.98 -1.93 -2.57
C LEU A 16 -9.14 -2.22 -1.08
N VAL A 17 -8.39 -1.52 -0.20
CA VAL A 17 -8.51 -1.65 1.26
C VAL A 17 -9.96 -1.44 1.70
N ARG A 18 -10.59 -0.35 1.24
CA ARG A 18 -11.98 -0.05 1.56
C ARG A 18 -12.94 -1.12 1.02
N GLN A 19 -12.83 -1.48 -0.27
CA GLN A 19 -13.72 -2.46 -0.89
C GLN A 19 -13.63 -3.84 -0.24
N LEU A 20 -12.43 -4.30 0.10
CA LEU A 20 -12.26 -5.55 0.85
C LEU A 20 -12.75 -5.42 2.29
N GLY A 21 -12.50 -4.30 2.95
CA GLY A 21 -13.02 -4.02 4.29
C GLY A 21 -14.55 -4.09 4.33
N ASP A 22 -15.22 -3.44 3.39
CA ASP A 22 -16.66 -3.47 3.24
C ASP A 22 -17.17 -4.88 2.96
N LEU A 23 -16.50 -5.61 2.06
CA LEU A 23 -16.86 -6.95 1.66
C LEU A 23 -16.77 -7.97 2.80
N TYR A 24 -15.78 -7.82 3.68
CA TYR A 24 -15.60 -8.68 4.87
C TYR A 24 -16.29 -8.12 6.11
N HIS A 25 -17.04 -7.02 6.00
CA HIS A 25 -17.68 -6.33 7.12
C HIS A 25 -16.73 -6.03 8.29
N ASN A 26 -15.49 -5.73 7.97
CA ASN A 26 -14.42 -5.46 8.93
C ASN A 26 -13.87 -4.05 8.72
N GLY A 27 -13.15 -3.55 9.73
CA GLY A 27 -12.46 -2.28 9.61
C GLY A 27 -11.40 -2.31 8.53
N SER A 28 -11.20 -1.18 7.88
CA SER A 28 -10.12 -0.92 6.93
C SER A 28 -9.36 0.32 7.37
N TYR A 29 -8.05 0.34 7.16
CA TYR A 29 -7.18 1.44 7.60
C TYR A 29 -6.32 1.91 6.42
N GLY A 30 -6.70 3.03 5.83
CA GLY A 30 -6.04 3.61 4.67
C GLY A 30 -5.26 4.89 4.98
N GLU A 31 -4.31 5.23 4.14
CA GLU A 31 -3.54 6.48 4.24
C GLU A 31 -4.43 7.73 4.26
N GLY A 32 -5.55 7.71 3.55
CA GLY A 32 -6.45 8.85 3.38
C GLY A 32 -7.50 9.02 4.48
N GLU A 33 -7.68 8.04 5.36
CA GLU A 33 -8.74 8.09 6.38
C GLU A 33 -8.33 8.88 7.62
N LYS A 34 -7.04 9.04 7.87
CA LYS A 34 -6.50 9.73 9.06
C LYS A 34 -6.19 11.22 8.87
N GLY A 35 -6.54 11.80 7.74
CA GLY A 35 -6.44 13.23 7.55
C GLY A 35 -5.72 13.67 6.28
N VAL A 36 -5.67 14.98 6.11
CA VAL A 36 -4.91 15.64 5.05
C VAL A 36 -3.42 15.44 5.37
N TRP A 37 -2.65 14.99 4.38
CA TRP A 37 -1.20 14.95 4.50
C TRP A 37 -0.64 16.30 4.92
N ASP A 38 0.38 16.29 5.77
CA ASP A 38 1.05 17.54 6.16
C ASP A 38 1.54 18.25 4.89
N PRO A 39 1.16 19.52 4.66
CA PRO A 39 1.57 20.27 3.48
C PRO A 39 3.08 20.34 3.30
N ARG A 40 3.87 20.33 4.38
CA ARG A 40 5.34 20.34 4.34
C ARG A 40 5.87 19.03 3.78
N VAL A 41 5.28 17.90 4.16
CA VAL A 41 5.66 16.58 3.63
C VAL A 41 5.35 16.51 2.13
N LEU A 42 4.23 17.08 1.70
CA LEU A 42 3.92 17.18 0.27
C LEU A 42 4.93 18.05 -0.49
N GLU A 43 5.33 19.16 0.09
CA GLU A 43 6.36 20.04 -0.47
C GLU A 43 7.71 19.31 -0.57
N ASP A 44 8.16 18.64 0.49
CA ASP A 44 9.38 17.84 0.50
C ASP A 44 9.37 16.75 -0.59
N ILE A 45 8.22 16.06 -0.77
CA ILE A 45 8.06 15.07 -1.84
C ILE A 45 8.19 15.70 -3.23
N MET A 46 7.57 16.86 -3.45
CA MET A 46 7.60 17.56 -4.74
C MET A 46 9.01 18.05 -5.10
N LEU A 47 9.72 18.55 -4.11
CA LEU A 47 11.07 19.08 -4.28
C LEU A 47 12.15 17.98 -4.25
N GLY A 48 11.81 16.79 -3.77
CA GLY A 48 12.77 15.71 -3.54
C GLY A 48 13.70 16.00 -2.35
N GLU A 49 13.25 16.85 -1.44
CA GLU A 49 13.97 17.27 -0.25
C GLU A 49 13.61 16.41 0.96
N ASN A 50 14.43 16.46 2.01
CA ASN A 50 14.20 15.82 3.30
C ASN A 50 13.71 14.34 3.22
N PRO A 51 14.38 13.47 2.46
CA PRO A 51 13.92 12.10 2.25
C PRO A 51 13.76 11.30 3.54
N VAL A 52 14.59 11.56 4.54
CA VAL A 52 14.53 10.91 5.85
C VAL A 52 13.27 11.33 6.61
N GLY A 53 12.95 12.63 6.61
CA GLY A 53 11.71 13.14 7.23
C GLY A 53 10.46 12.61 6.56
N VAL A 54 10.44 12.56 5.24
CA VAL A 54 9.33 11.97 4.46
C VAL A 54 9.15 10.49 4.80
N THR A 55 10.24 9.71 4.82
CA THR A 55 10.20 8.28 5.16
C THR A 55 9.74 8.06 6.60
N ALA A 56 10.22 8.85 7.54
CA ALA A 56 9.80 8.78 8.94
C ALA A 56 8.31 9.12 9.12
N TYR A 57 7.80 10.10 8.40
CA TYR A 57 6.38 10.46 8.40
C TYR A 57 5.50 9.30 7.94
N PHE A 58 5.81 8.70 6.78
CA PHE A 58 5.06 7.54 6.30
C PHE A 58 5.25 6.32 7.19
N GLY A 59 6.44 6.13 7.75
CA GLY A 59 6.70 5.09 8.75
C GLY A 59 5.76 5.21 9.95
N ALA A 60 5.62 6.42 10.51
CA ALA A 60 4.70 6.66 11.62
C ALA A 60 3.23 6.43 11.24
N LEU A 61 2.84 6.83 10.03
CA LEU A 61 1.48 6.60 9.52
C LEU A 61 1.17 5.10 9.38
N TYR A 62 2.09 4.34 8.79
CA TYR A 62 1.92 2.89 8.62
C TYR A 62 1.98 2.13 9.95
N ASP A 63 2.81 2.58 10.89
CA ASP A 63 2.83 2.03 12.25
C ASP A 63 1.49 2.21 12.94
N ALA A 64 0.87 3.39 12.82
CA ALA A 64 -0.46 3.62 13.35
C ALA A 64 -1.52 2.70 12.72
N ASN A 65 -1.49 2.53 11.38
CA ASN A 65 -2.39 1.60 10.69
C ASN A 65 -2.18 0.15 11.15
N TYR A 66 -0.93 -0.26 11.32
CA TYR A 66 -0.59 -1.61 11.79
C TYR A 66 -1.05 -1.86 13.23
N ARG A 67 -0.87 -0.89 14.12
CA ARG A 67 -1.34 -0.97 15.51
C ARG A 67 -2.86 -1.04 15.59
N ASP A 68 -3.56 -0.21 14.83
CA ASP A 68 -5.03 -0.28 14.76
C ASP A 68 -5.50 -1.64 14.25
N ALA A 69 -4.78 -2.23 13.28
CA ALA A 69 -5.08 -3.58 12.81
C ALA A 69 -4.82 -4.64 13.90
N LEU A 70 -3.76 -4.51 14.71
CA LEU A 70 -3.48 -5.38 15.85
C LEU A 70 -4.57 -5.28 16.92
N ASP A 71 -4.94 -4.07 17.31
CA ASP A 71 -5.92 -3.81 18.37
C ASP A 71 -7.31 -4.35 18.01
N ASN A 72 -7.60 -4.44 16.71
CA ASN A 72 -8.87 -4.95 16.20
C ASN A 72 -8.80 -6.42 15.73
N ASP A 73 -7.63 -7.07 15.84
CA ASP A 73 -7.48 -8.48 15.47
C ASP A 73 -8.28 -9.37 16.42
N ARG A 74 -9.20 -10.13 15.85
CA ARG A 74 -10.08 -11.05 16.58
C ARG A 74 -10.17 -12.36 15.78
N PRO A 75 -10.34 -13.50 16.42
CA PRO A 75 -10.53 -14.77 15.74
C PRO A 75 -11.64 -14.70 14.67
N GLY A 76 -11.32 -15.14 13.48
CA GLY A 76 -12.23 -15.16 12.33
C GLY A 76 -12.38 -13.83 11.58
N LYS A 77 -11.74 -12.75 12.02
CA LYS A 77 -11.71 -11.49 11.27
C LYS A 77 -10.55 -11.43 10.27
N VAL A 78 -10.79 -10.75 9.15
CA VAL A 78 -9.76 -10.34 8.19
C VAL A 78 -9.72 -8.82 8.18
N ILE A 79 -8.60 -8.22 8.50
CA ILE A 79 -8.43 -6.77 8.61
C ILE A 79 -7.47 -6.32 7.51
N PHE A 80 -7.86 -5.30 6.79
CA PHE A 80 -7.09 -4.74 5.68
C PHE A 80 -6.52 -3.38 6.07
N PHE A 81 -5.25 -3.13 5.72
CA PHE A 81 -4.61 -1.85 5.99
C PHE A 81 -3.58 -1.50 4.91
N GLU A 82 -3.32 -0.21 4.74
CA GLU A 82 -2.27 0.27 3.84
C GLU A 82 -0.94 0.35 4.56
N GLY A 83 0.11 0.00 3.82
CA GLY A 83 1.49 0.13 4.25
C GLY A 83 2.02 -1.12 4.92
N ALA A 84 3.27 -1.38 4.65
CA ALA A 84 4.11 -2.38 5.29
C ALA A 84 5.57 -1.97 5.09
N ARG A 85 6.51 -2.67 5.73
CA ARG A 85 7.94 -2.39 5.59
C ARG A 85 8.38 -2.32 4.13
N ILE A 86 7.92 -3.25 3.30
CA ILE A 86 8.22 -3.26 1.85
C ILE A 86 7.86 -1.95 1.15
N THR A 87 6.83 -1.20 1.63
CA THR A 87 6.48 0.11 1.07
C THR A 87 7.60 1.11 1.29
N LEU A 88 8.10 1.19 2.52
CA LEU A 88 9.17 2.12 2.85
C LEU A 88 10.46 1.75 2.11
N GLU A 89 10.79 0.46 2.01
CA GLU A 89 11.97 -0.01 1.27
C GLU A 89 11.89 0.30 -0.23
N ALA A 90 10.72 0.13 -0.85
CA ALA A 90 10.53 0.45 -2.26
C ALA A 90 10.76 1.95 -2.55
N HIS A 91 10.40 2.81 -1.62
CA HIS A 91 10.61 4.24 -1.76
C HIS A 91 12.07 4.69 -1.57
N ILE A 92 12.94 3.87 -0.96
CA ILE A 92 14.38 4.20 -0.88
C ILE A 92 15.00 4.29 -2.28
N ALA A 93 14.56 3.45 -3.21
CA ALA A 93 15.07 3.44 -4.58
C ALA A 93 14.86 4.76 -5.35
N GLU A 94 14.00 5.63 -4.85
CA GLU A 94 13.76 6.95 -5.45
C GLU A 94 14.86 7.96 -5.14
N TYR A 95 15.64 7.70 -4.08
CA TYR A 95 16.60 8.66 -3.53
C TYR A 95 18.04 8.29 -3.88
N PRO A 96 18.95 9.27 -3.97
CA PRO A 96 20.37 9.03 -4.17
C PRO A 96 20.97 8.13 -3.07
N ASP A 97 21.99 7.37 -3.43
CA ASP A 97 22.65 6.38 -2.55
C ASP A 97 23.18 6.99 -1.23
N GLU A 98 23.53 8.26 -1.24
CA GLU A 98 24.00 8.99 -0.06
C GLU A 98 22.99 9.02 1.09
N TYR A 99 21.69 8.94 0.79
CA TYR A 99 20.62 8.90 1.80
C TYR A 99 20.28 7.50 2.27
N HIS A 100 20.72 6.46 1.56
CA HIS A 100 20.25 5.09 1.81
C HIS A 100 20.56 4.58 3.22
N ALA A 101 21.69 5.00 3.82
CA ALA A 101 22.03 4.59 5.19
C ALA A 101 21.02 5.14 6.20
N ASP A 102 20.75 6.45 6.14
CA ASP A 102 19.84 7.14 7.05
C ASP A 102 18.38 6.69 6.83
N LEU A 103 18.00 6.48 5.57
CA LEU A 103 16.70 5.93 5.21
C LEU A 103 16.51 4.53 5.79
N ARG A 104 17.52 3.65 5.70
CA ARG A 104 17.44 2.31 6.32
C ARG A 104 17.31 2.37 7.84
N GLN A 105 17.94 3.35 8.48
CA GLN A 105 17.74 3.58 9.91
C GLN A 105 16.29 4.00 10.22
N ALA A 106 15.71 4.88 9.41
CA ALA A 106 14.31 5.27 9.56
C ALA A 106 13.32 4.10 9.34
N LEU A 107 13.73 3.08 8.56
CA LEU A 107 12.93 1.87 8.34
C LEU A 107 12.79 0.99 9.59
N SER A 108 13.63 1.13 10.59
CA SER A 108 13.62 0.28 11.79
C SER A 108 12.27 0.29 12.52
N ILE A 109 11.45 1.32 12.33
CA ILE A 109 10.07 1.37 12.81
C ILE A 109 9.22 0.20 12.29
N GLY A 110 9.50 -0.26 11.08
CA GLY A 110 8.80 -1.38 10.44
C GLY A 110 9.31 -2.77 10.81
N ASP A 111 10.36 -2.89 11.62
CA ASP A 111 10.97 -4.19 11.95
C ASP A 111 10.03 -5.11 12.73
N SER A 112 9.09 -4.55 13.48
CA SER A 112 8.08 -5.30 14.23
C SER A 112 6.82 -5.61 13.43
N TRP A 113 6.66 -5.05 12.22
CA TRP A 113 5.46 -5.25 11.43
C TRP A 113 5.48 -6.63 10.76
N ASN A 114 4.54 -7.45 11.14
CA ASN A 114 4.41 -8.81 10.64
C ASN A 114 2.96 -9.08 10.20
N PRO A 115 2.54 -8.61 9.01
CA PRO A 115 1.24 -8.95 8.46
C PRO A 115 1.16 -10.45 8.14
N ASP A 116 -0.01 -11.05 8.32
CA ASP A 116 -0.23 -12.45 7.99
C ASP A 116 -0.19 -12.67 6.47
N ARG A 117 -0.50 -11.62 5.71
CA ARG A 117 -0.42 -11.59 4.24
C ARG A 117 -0.08 -10.16 3.76
N THR A 118 0.74 -10.07 2.73
CA THR A 118 1.00 -8.82 2.00
C THR A 118 0.56 -8.98 0.55
N ILE A 119 -0.28 -8.08 0.08
CA ILE A 119 -0.69 -7.97 -1.32
C ILE A 119 0.06 -6.79 -1.93
N VAL A 120 0.94 -7.09 -2.87
CA VAL A 120 1.64 -6.08 -3.67
C VAL A 120 0.86 -5.87 -4.96
N LEU A 121 0.26 -4.69 -5.08
CA LEU A 121 -0.37 -4.29 -6.33
C LEU A 121 0.69 -3.74 -7.28
N THR A 122 0.70 -4.24 -8.48
CA THR A 122 1.52 -3.74 -9.58
C THR A 122 0.63 -3.43 -10.79
N SER A 123 1.15 -2.69 -11.77
CA SER A 123 0.37 -2.32 -12.94
C SER A 123 1.29 -1.91 -14.09
N SER A 124 0.73 -1.83 -15.29
CA SER A 124 1.43 -1.22 -16.40
C SER A 124 1.59 0.29 -16.21
N THR A 125 2.62 0.84 -16.81
CA THR A 125 2.84 2.28 -16.87
C THR A 125 1.62 3.06 -17.36
N ALA A 126 0.96 2.56 -18.41
CA ALA A 126 -0.20 3.20 -18.98
C ALA A 126 -1.36 3.31 -17.99
N THR A 127 -1.56 2.27 -17.19
CA THR A 127 -2.58 2.26 -16.12
C THR A 127 -2.22 3.22 -14.99
N ILE A 128 -0.96 3.26 -14.56
CA ILE A 128 -0.49 4.21 -13.55
C ILE A 128 -0.71 5.65 -14.01
N GLU A 129 -0.27 5.99 -15.23
CA GLU A 129 -0.44 7.33 -15.80
C GLU A 129 -1.91 7.73 -15.89
N LYS A 130 -2.76 6.83 -16.40
CA LYS A 130 -4.21 7.05 -16.47
C LYS A 130 -4.79 7.40 -15.11
N HIS A 131 -4.45 6.65 -14.07
CA HIS A 131 -5.01 6.83 -12.74
C HIS A 131 -4.48 8.09 -12.06
N ILE A 132 -3.21 8.44 -12.26
CA ILE A 132 -2.62 9.68 -11.76
C ILE A 132 -3.34 10.87 -12.39
N ARG A 133 -3.53 10.87 -13.72
CA ARG A 133 -4.26 11.92 -14.44
C ARG A 133 -5.71 12.05 -13.97
N LEU A 134 -6.41 10.93 -13.76
CA LEU A 134 -7.79 10.92 -13.25
C LEU A 134 -7.89 11.49 -11.83
N ARG A 135 -6.91 11.22 -10.98
CA ARG A 135 -6.85 11.74 -9.61
C ARG A 135 -6.54 13.24 -9.59
N ASN A 136 -5.92 13.76 -10.62
CA ASN A 136 -5.65 15.18 -10.89
C ASN A 136 -5.04 15.93 -9.69
N ARG A 137 -4.12 15.29 -8.98
CA ARG A 137 -3.34 15.98 -7.95
C ARG A 137 -2.19 16.74 -8.62
N PRO A 138 -2.07 18.07 -8.46
CA PRO A 138 -1.14 18.88 -9.25
C PRO A 138 0.32 18.40 -9.18
N PHE A 139 0.76 17.91 -8.03
CA PHE A 139 2.12 17.43 -7.82
C PHE A 139 2.41 16.05 -8.42
N GLU A 140 1.39 15.25 -8.73
CA GLU A 140 1.56 13.89 -9.25
C GLU A 140 1.63 13.83 -10.79
N VAL A 141 1.17 14.87 -11.48
CA VAL A 141 1.05 14.89 -12.95
C VAL A 141 2.37 15.24 -13.65
N ALA A 142 3.36 15.73 -12.90
CA ALA A 142 4.65 16.06 -13.45
C ALA A 142 5.37 14.82 -14.03
N GLU A 143 6.01 14.97 -15.19
CA GLU A 143 6.68 13.87 -15.91
C GLU A 143 7.73 13.14 -15.04
N ASN A 144 8.47 13.89 -14.24
CA ASN A 144 9.42 13.32 -13.29
C ASN A 144 8.75 12.42 -12.23
N MET A 145 7.54 12.76 -11.78
CA MET A 145 6.79 11.96 -10.81
C MET A 145 6.30 10.65 -11.41
N VAL A 146 5.82 10.65 -12.64
CA VAL A 146 5.43 9.42 -13.35
C VAL A 146 6.64 8.48 -13.48
N ARG A 147 7.82 9.03 -13.80
CA ARG A 147 9.06 8.24 -13.86
C ARG A 147 9.41 7.64 -12.48
N ARG A 148 9.31 8.42 -11.41
CA ARG A 148 9.55 7.93 -10.04
C ARG A 148 8.58 6.80 -9.68
N PHE A 149 7.31 6.94 -10.01
CA PHE A 149 6.31 5.90 -9.73
C PHE A 149 6.58 4.57 -10.45
N ARG A 150 7.18 4.61 -11.63
CA ARG A 150 7.66 3.40 -12.32
C ARG A 150 8.80 2.73 -11.57
N LEU A 151 9.79 3.51 -11.13
CA LEU A 151 10.91 2.97 -10.35
C LEU A 151 10.41 2.29 -9.07
N ILE A 152 9.43 2.87 -8.41
CA ILE A 152 8.82 2.28 -7.22
C ILE A 152 8.10 0.97 -7.56
N ASP A 153 7.33 0.91 -8.66
CA ASP A 153 6.61 -0.31 -9.05
C ASP A 153 7.58 -1.46 -9.38
N ASP A 154 8.65 -1.15 -10.11
CA ASP A 154 9.71 -2.13 -10.40
C ASP A 154 10.38 -2.63 -9.12
N GLU A 155 10.64 -1.73 -8.17
CA GLU A 155 11.22 -2.09 -6.89
C GLU A 155 10.29 -2.94 -6.03
N PHE A 156 8.98 -2.66 -6.03
CA PHE A 156 8.00 -3.53 -5.39
C PHE A 156 8.03 -4.96 -5.94
N ARG A 157 8.11 -5.13 -7.26
CA ARG A 157 8.23 -6.44 -7.90
C ARG A 157 9.50 -7.17 -7.44
N ARG A 158 10.62 -6.46 -7.39
CA ARG A 158 11.90 -7.00 -6.95
C ARG A 158 11.88 -7.43 -5.48
N LEU A 159 11.39 -6.56 -4.61
CA LEU A 159 11.34 -6.80 -3.17
C LEU A 159 10.35 -7.89 -2.80
N ALA A 160 9.21 -7.99 -3.48
CA ALA A 160 8.17 -8.97 -3.15
C ALA A 160 8.70 -10.41 -3.13
N ALA A 161 9.70 -10.73 -3.94
CA ALA A 161 10.34 -12.05 -3.96
C ALA A 161 11.10 -12.40 -2.67
N HIS A 162 11.44 -11.40 -1.86
CA HIS A 162 12.22 -11.56 -0.62
C HIS A 162 11.37 -11.52 0.65
N TYR A 163 10.09 -11.18 0.53
CA TYR A 163 9.16 -11.11 1.65
C TYR A 163 8.28 -12.36 1.74
N ALA A 164 8.31 -13.03 2.89
CA ALA A 164 7.40 -14.14 3.16
C ALA A 164 5.94 -13.68 3.14
N ASN A 165 5.03 -14.59 2.81
CA ASN A 165 3.59 -14.34 2.79
C ASN A 165 3.15 -13.20 1.85
N THR A 166 3.96 -12.87 0.84
CA THR A 166 3.68 -11.83 -0.14
C THR A 166 3.17 -12.42 -1.44
N VAL A 167 2.17 -11.79 -2.01
CA VAL A 167 1.64 -12.10 -3.35
C VAL A 167 1.63 -10.84 -4.19
N VAL A 168 2.11 -10.95 -5.42
CA VAL A 168 2.04 -9.87 -6.41
C VAL A 168 0.80 -10.03 -7.25
N ILE A 169 0.00 -9.00 -7.35
CA ILE A 169 -1.22 -8.97 -8.15
C ILE A 169 -1.10 -7.83 -9.16
N ASP A 170 -1.09 -8.20 -10.43
CA ASP A 170 -1.22 -7.23 -11.52
C ASP A 170 -2.68 -6.75 -11.56
N ARG A 171 -2.85 -5.44 -11.38
CA ARG A 171 -4.19 -4.86 -11.37
C ARG A 171 -4.73 -4.53 -12.76
N ASP A 172 -3.92 -4.67 -13.81
CA ASP A 172 -4.37 -4.37 -15.16
C ASP A 172 -5.55 -5.27 -15.53
N GLY A 173 -6.65 -4.64 -15.91
CA GLY A 173 -7.91 -5.34 -16.18
C GLY A 173 -8.73 -5.76 -14.96
N LEU A 174 -8.28 -5.43 -13.72
CA LEU A 174 -9.06 -5.69 -12.51
C LEU A 174 -9.83 -4.43 -12.08
N GLU A 175 -11.13 -4.54 -12.03
CA GLU A 175 -12.01 -3.45 -11.54
C GLU A 175 -12.36 -3.71 -10.08
N PHE A 176 -11.81 -2.87 -9.18
CA PHE A 176 -12.01 -3.03 -7.73
C PHE A 176 -13.44 -2.69 -7.26
N HIS A 177 -14.23 -2.07 -8.12
CA HIS A 177 -15.64 -1.80 -7.86
C HIS A 177 -16.55 -2.97 -8.27
N GLU A 178 -16.00 -3.95 -8.98
CA GLU A 178 -16.72 -5.12 -9.41
C GLU A 178 -16.42 -6.32 -8.49
N ARG A 179 -17.47 -7.04 -8.13
CA ARG A 179 -17.34 -8.25 -7.31
C ARG A 179 -16.42 -9.30 -7.94
N SER A 180 -16.43 -9.41 -9.25
CA SER A 180 -15.57 -10.32 -10.02
C SER A 180 -14.08 -10.00 -9.82
N GLY A 181 -13.69 -8.73 -9.89
CA GLY A 181 -12.32 -8.30 -9.66
C GLY A 181 -11.87 -8.54 -8.22
N LEU A 182 -12.73 -8.25 -7.23
CA LEU A 182 -12.44 -8.55 -5.83
C LEU A 182 -12.28 -10.05 -5.56
N LEU A 183 -13.12 -10.89 -6.16
CA LEU A 183 -13.01 -12.34 -6.00
C LEU A 183 -11.70 -12.90 -6.59
N GLN A 184 -11.24 -12.37 -7.72
CA GLN A 184 -9.94 -12.74 -8.29
C GLN A 184 -8.79 -12.40 -7.33
N ILE A 185 -8.82 -11.20 -6.72
CA ILE A 185 -7.82 -10.78 -5.73
C ILE A 185 -7.85 -11.68 -4.50
N ILE A 186 -9.04 -11.97 -3.95
CA ILE A 186 -9.21 -12.83 -2.80
C ILE A 186 -8.62 -14.23 -3.07
N GLN A 187 -8.94 -14.80 -4.23
CA GLN A 187 -8.43 -16.10 -4.64
C GLN A 187 -6.90 -16.08 -4.83
N ALA A 188 -6.37 -15.10 -5.56
CA ALA A 188 -4.93 -14.97 -5.81
C ALA A 188 -4.15 -14.75 -4.51
N ALA A 189 -4.69 -13.98 -3.58
CA ALA A 189 -4.09 -13.72 -2.28
C ALA A 189 -4.27 -14.87 -1.27
N GLY A 190 -5.05 -15.90 -1.60
CA GLY A 190 -5.33 -17.02 -0.69
C GLY A 190 -6.10 -16.57 0.57
N LEU A 191 -6.95 -15.55 0.44
CA LEU A 191 -7.76 -15.06 1.55
C LEU A 191 -8.95 -16.01 1.79
N PRO A 192 -9.48 -16.09 3.03
CA PRO A 192 -10.66 -16.89 3.32
C PRO A 192 -11.82 -16.48 2.43
N MET A 193 -12.47 -17.45 1.80
CA MET A 193 -13.68 -17.19 1.00
C MET A 193 -14.86 -16.84 1.91
N PHE A 194 -15.79 -16.05 1.41
CA PHE A 194 -16.99 -15.59 2.17
C PHE A 194 -17.76 -16.68 2.90
N LYS A 195 -17.71 -17.94 2.40
CA LYS A 195 -18.37 -19.09 3.06
C LYS A 195 -17.79 -19.40 4.43
N ASP A 196 -16.52 -19.03 4.62
CA ASP A 196 -15.74 -19.35 5.81
C ASP A 196 -15.73 -18.19 6.82
N VAL A 197 -16.29 -17.03 6.42
CA VAL A 197 -16.43 -15.86 7.30
C VAL A 197 -17.81 -15.89 7.94
N PRO A 198 -17.94 -16.14 9.25
CA PRO A 198 -19.22 -16.42 9.92
C PRO A 198 -20.32 -15.37 9.77
N TYR A 199 -19.94 -14.15 9.38
CA TYR A 199 -20.83 -12.99 9.29
C TYR A 199 -21.36 -12.71 7.88
N LEU A 200 -20.99 -13.49 6.87
CA LEU A 200 -21.42 -13.32 5.48
C LEU A 200 -22.54 -14.26 5.04
N ARG A 201 -23.27 -14.82 5.99
CA ARG A 201 -24.52 -15.52 5.67
C ARG A 201 -25.60 -14.45 5.39
N MET A 202 -25.85 -14.18 4.12
CA MET A 202 -27.10 -13.57 3.68
C MET A 202 -28.21 -14.61 3.68
#